data_b634f09cad03bcd89204175c685e5f79
#
_entry.id   b634f09cad03bcd89204175c685e5f79
#
_cell.length_a   1.000
_cell.length_b   1.000
_cell.length_c   1.000
_cell.angle_alpha   90.00
_cell.angle_beta   90.00
_cell.angle_gamma   90.00
#
_symmetry.space_group_name_H-M   'P 1'
#
loop_
_entity.id
_entity.type
_entity.pdbx_description
1 polymer ?
#
loop_
_entity_poly.entity_id
_entity_poly.type
_entity_poly.pdbx_seq_one_letter_code
_entity_poly.pdbx_strand_id
1 'polypeptide(L)'
;MKNLLALIFLALTWGVQAQDDSPKPKTPIGGRPNIPNDLTIEFGWNQLTNRPADLQLKFFGSRSFNAYYQAPIPILGEESGFVLSPGIGISANKFSFDGNKNLFRSSTLGANSSTLKEVKSVYGTSITVNTNSFAVNYVEVPVDLQYHFNKQDYSKSFRVSLGAKVGFLYGAHTKISYDSPSTGNVKIKQAENYGLEKLRYGINLKAGSPGFYVWTTYYLNGMWKANRGPFATEATQVNFGLAIGLF
;
A
#
# COMPACT_ATOMS: atom_id res chain seq x y z
N MET A 1 -8.72 -23.69 -7.73
CA MET A 1 -8.47 -22.26 -8.01
C MET A 1 -9.48 -21.61 -8.96
N LYS A 2 -9.95 -22.29 -10.03
CA LYS A 2 -10.97 -21.74 -10.95
C LYS A 2 -12.33 -21.44 -10.26
N ASN A 3 -12.73 -22.23 -9.29
CA ASN A 3 -14.02 -22.08 -8.59
C ASN A 3 -14.04 -20.96 -7.54
N LEU A 4 -12.88 -20.56 -7.02
CA LEU A 4 -12.77 -19.44 -6.07
C LEU A 4 -12.92 -18.07 -6.76
N LEU A 5 -12.38 -17.94 -7.97
CA LEU A 5 -12.55 -16.75 -8.82
C LEU A 5 -14.01 -16.56 -9.26
N ALA A 6 -14.72 -17.65 -9.56
CA ALA A 6 -16.14 -17.61 -9.91
C ALA A 6 -17.02 -17.14 -8.73
N LEU A 7 -16.69 -17.54 -7.50
CA LEU A 7 -17.41 -17.10 -6.28
C LEU A 7 -17.20 -15.61 -6.00
N ILE A 8 -16.00 -15.08 -6.23
CA ILE A 8 -15.71 -13.64 -6.08
C ILE A 8 -16.47 -12.84 -7.15
N PHE A 9 -16.55 -13.33 -8.39
CA PHE A 9 -17.32 -12.66 -9.45
C PHE A 9 -18.83 -12.71 -9.18
N LEU A 10 -19.37 -13.82 -8.65
CA LEU A 10 -20.79 -13.95 -8.30
C LEU A 10 -21.19 -12.99 -7.16
N ALA A 11 -20.31 -12.80 -6.15
CA ALA A 11 -20.54 -11.86 -5.06
C ALA A 11 -20.58 -10.40 -5.53
N LEU A 12 -19.84 -10.06 -6.59
CA LEU A 12 -19.81 -8.71 -7.17
C LEU A 12 -21.06 -8.38 -7.99
N THR A 13 -21.79 -9.39 -8.51
CA THR A 13 -23.00 -9.16 -9.34
C THR A 13 -24.26 -8.95 -8.51
N TRP A 14 -24.30 -9.33 -7.24
CA TRP A 14 -25.47 -9.15 -6.37
C TRP A 14 -25.58 -7.75 -5.77
N GLY A 15 -24.53 -6.92 -5.85
CA GLY A 15 -24.51 -5.54 -5.33
C GLY A 15 -25.15 -4.48 -6.24
N VAL A 16 -25.64 -4.84 -7.44
CA VAL A 16 -26.05 -3.84 -8.46
C VAL A 16 -27.53 -3.48 -8.40
N GLN A 17 -28.37 -4.08 -7.54
CA GLN A 17 -29.84 -3.88 -7.59
C GLN A 17 -30.46 -3.07 -6.45
N ALA A 18 -29.69 -2.34 -5.65
CA ALA A 18 -30.29 -1.40 -4.69
C ALA A 18 -29.97 0.04 -5.08
N GLN A 19 -30.58 0.53 -6.16
CA GLN A 19 -30.71 1.98 -6.38
C GLN A 19 -31.84 2.50 -5.51
N ASP A 20 -31.49 3.05 -4.35
CA ASP A 20 -32.39 3.83 -3.54
C ASP A 20 -32.28 5.30 -3.99
N ASP A 21 -33.42 5.91 -4.38
CA ASP A 21 -33.56 7.30 -4.86
C ASP A 21 -33.49 8.34 -3.73
N SER A 22 -33.09 7.94 -2.54
CA SER A 22 -32.92 8.89 -1.42
C SER A 22 -31.78 9.90 -1.69
N PRO A 23 -31.93 11.18 -1.31
CA PRO A 23 -30.90 12.21 -1.53
C PRO A 23 -29.63 11.83 -0.78
N LYS A 24 -28.56 11.54 -1.53
CA LYS A 24 -27.27 11.13 -0.94
C LYS A 24 -26.60 12.29 -0.22
N PRO A 25 -26.08 12.09 0.98
CA PRO A 25 -25.42 13.15 1.75
C PRO A 25 -24.20 13.70 1.01
N LYS A 26 -24.00 15.00 1.07
CA LYS A 26 -22.86 15.69 0.44
C LYS A 26 -21.59 15.52 1.29
N THR A 27 -20.46 15.35 0.65
CA THR A 27 -19.15 15.33 1.33
C THR A 27 -18.68 16.76 1.65
N PRO A 28 -17.74 16.93 2.62
CA PRO A 28 -17.17 18.25 2.93
C PRO A 28 -16.43 18.89 1.74
N ILE A 29 -15.96 18.11 0.78
CA ILE A 29 -15.21 18.56 -0.41
C ILE A 29 -16.10 18.43 -1.66
N GLY A 30 -17.10 19.29 -1.77
CA GLY A 30 -18.03 19.30 -2.90
C GLY A 30 -19.15 18.24 -2.83
N GLY A 31 -20.05 18.25 -3.81
CA GLY A 31 -21.13 17.28 -3.87
C GLY A 31 -20.60 15.89 -4.27
N ARG A 32 -21.13 14.83 -3.66
CA ARG A 32 -20.88 13.48 -4.14
C ARG A 32 -21.41 13.33 -5.56
N PRO A 33 -20.61 12.81 -6.51
CA PRO A 33 -21.21 12.30 -7.74
C PRO A 33 -22.22 11.20 -7.37
N ASN A 34 -23.21 10.98 -8.21
CA ASN A 34 -24.26 9.95 -8.01
C ASN A 34 -23.71 8.50 -8.10
N ILE A 35 -22.50 8.29 -7.61
CA ILE A 35 -21.80 7.01 -7.59
C ILE A 35 -21.82 6.52 -6.14
N PRO A 36 -22.40 5.37 -5.83
CA PRO A 36 -22.55 4.87 -4.45
C PRO A 36 -21.27 4.27 -3.90
N ASN A 37 -20.12 4.89 -4.12
CA ASN A 37 -18.82 4.33 -3.75
C ASN A 37 -17.89 5.39 -3.18
N ASP A 38 -16.96 4.98 -2.34
CA ASP A 38 -15.94 5.86 -1.75
C ASP A 38 -14.61 5.73 -2.50
N LEU A 39 -14.09 6.84 -3.03
CA LEU A 39 -12.70 6.94 -3.47
C LEU A 39 -11.87 7.47 -2.31
N THR A 40 -10.95 6.65 -1.82
CA THR A 40 -10.04 7.02 -0.73
C THR A 40 -8.61 7.10 -1.25
N ILE A 41 -7.93 8.21 -0.95
CA ILE A 41 -6.51 8.39 -1.22
C ILE A 41 -5.76 8.39 0.11
N GLU A 42 -4.79 7.50 0.27
CA GLU A 42 -3.98 7.34 1.46
C GLU A 42 -2.54 7.79 1.19
N PHE A 43 -2.02 8.69 2.03
CA PHE A 43 -0.62 9.10 2.06
C PHE A 43 0.00 8.74 3.40
N GLY A 44 1.23 8.25 3.38
CA GLY A 44 1.87 7.90 4.62
C GLY A 44 3.32 7.49 4.48
N TRP A 45 3.79 6.86 5.52
CA TRP A 45 5.13 6.31 5.65
C TRP A 45 5.05 4.79 5.71
N ASN A 46 6.09 4.15 5.22
CA ASN A 46 6.25 2.71 5.36
C ASN A 46 7.53 2.39 6.15
N GLN A 47 7.42 1.37 6.97
CA GLN A 47 8.51 0.83 7.76
C GLN A 47 8.55 -0.69 7.60
N LEU A 48 9.70 -1.27 7.95
CA LEU A 48 9.88 -2.71 8.03
C LEU A 48 10.03 -3.10 9.50
N THR A 49 9.25 -4.09 9.94
CA THR A 49 9.38 -4.76 11.24
C THR A 49 10.14 -6.06 11.06
N ASN A 50 10.65 -6.64 12.12
CA ASN A 50 11.44 -7.88 12.12
C ASN A 50 12.63 -7.85 11.13
N ARG A 51 13.24 -6.67 10.99
CA ARG A 51 14.35 -6.43 10.06
C ARG A 51 15.71 -6.58 10.76
N PRO A 52 16.75 -7.03 10.05
CA PRO A 52 18.13 -6.96 10.53
C PRO A 52 18.57 -5.50 10.76
N ALA A 53 19.52 -5.30 11.66
CA ALA A 53 20.05 -3.97 11.98
C ALA A 53 20.61 -3.22 10.75
N ASP A 54 21.18 -3.96 9.80
CA ASP A 54 21.73 -3.37 8.56
C ASP A 54 20.69 -2.95 7.54
N LEU A 55 19.43 -3.43 7.66
CA LEU A 55 18.32 -3.10 6.76
C LEU A 55 17.51 -1.91 7.30
N GLN A 56 18.17 -0.77 7.53
CA GLN A 56 17.50 0.43 8.04
C GLN A 56 16.92 1.29 6.92
N LEU A 57 15.78 1.91 7.21
CA LEU A 57 15.08 2.82 6.31
C LEU A 57 15.14 4.25 6.82
N LYS A 58 15.33 5.20 5.90
CA LYS A 58 15.11 6.62 6.16
C LYS A 58 13.62 6.88 6.34
N PHE A 59 13.20 7.31 7.52
CA PHE A 59 11.80 7.52 7.86
C PHE A 59 11.07 8.40 6.84
N PHE A 60 11.53 9.64 6.65
CA PHE A 60 10.90 10.58 5.71
C PHE A 60 11.15 10.25 4.25
N GLY A 61 12.12 9.39 3.95
CA GLY A 61 12.41 8.91 2.60
C GLY A 61 11.50 7.78 2.16
N SER A 62 10.94 7.03 3.10
CA SER A 62 10.12 5.84 2.86
C SER A 62 8.64 6.19 2.97
N ARG A 63 7.96 6.22 1.81
CA ARG A 63 6.59 6.75 1.68
C ARG A 63 5.66 5.75 1.04
N SER A 64 4.39 5.81 1.44
CA SER A 64 3.28 5.04 0.86
C SER A 64 2.26 5.97 0.23
N PHE A 65 1.79 5.59 -0.94
CA PHE A 65 0.66 6.20 -1.63
C PHE A 65 -0.28 5.09 -2.05
N ASN A 66 -1.55 5.18 -1.65
CA ASN A 66 -2.57 4.22 -2.04
C ASN A 66 -3.81 4.96 -2.54
N ALA A 67 -4.52 4.36 -3.48
CA ALA A 67 -5.81 4.83 -3.95
C ALA A 67 -6.77 3.64 -4.04
N TYR A 68 -7.92 3.71 -3.37
CA TYR A 68 -8.91 2.64 -3.30
C TYR A 68 -10.29 3.15 -3.69
N TYR A 69 -10.97 2.35 -4.48
CA TYR A 69 -12.38 2.51 -4.80
C TYR A 69 -13.16 1.43 -4.07
N GLN A 70 -14.01 1.83 -3.12
CA GLN A 70 -14.73 0.91 -2.24
C GLN A 70 -16.24 1.11 -2.37
N ALA A 71 -17.00 0.03 -2.29
CA ALA A 71 -18.46 0.03 -2.33
C ALA A 71 -19.00 -0.17 -0.90
N PRO A 72 -19.46 0.90 -0.21
CA PRO A 72 -20.04 0.78 1.11
C PRO A 72 -21.42 0.11 1.05
N ILE A 73 -21.58 -0.98 1.75
CA ILE A 73 -22.80 -1.79 1.85
C ILE A 73 -23.25 -1.80 3.30
N PRO A 74 -24.35 -1.12 3.67
CA PRO A 74 -24.93 -1.23 5.01
C PRO A 74 -25.29 -2.68 5.33
N ILE A 75 -24.91 -3.14 6.50
CA ILE A 75 -25.22 -4.49 7.00
C ILE A 75 -25.95 -4.39 8.36
N LEU A 76 -26.68 -5.42 8.73
CA LEU A 76 -27.49 -5.50 9.97
C LEU A 76 -28.56 -4.40 10.09
N GLY A 77 -29.04 -3.87 8.95
CA GLY A 77 -30.05 -2.79 8.87
C GLY A 77 -29.42 -1.39 8.76
N GLU A 78 -30.18 -0.46 8.19
CA GLU A 78 -29.70 0.91 7.86
C GLU A 78 -29.28 1.71 9.11
N GLU A 79 -29.93 1.50 10.26
CA GLU A 79 -29.63 2.18 11.52
C GLU A 79 -28.63 1.41 12.40
N SER A 80 -28.03 0.34 11.91
CA SER A 80 -27.07 -0.45 12.69
C SER A 80 -25.75 0.29 12.95
N GLY A 81 -25.36 1.16 12.03
CA GLY A 81 -24.07 1.83 11.99
C GLY A 81 -22.97 0.97 11.36
N PHE A 82 -23.22 -0.29 11.02
CA PHE A 82 -22.24 -1.18 10.40
C PHE A 82 -22.32 -1.13 8.88
N VAL A 83 -21.16 -0.94 8.25
CA VAL A 83 -20.99 -0.90 6.80
C VAL A 83 -19.83 -1.81 6.39
N LEU A 84 -20.09 -2.73 5.48
CA LEU A 84 -19.06 -3.53 4.82
C LEU A 84 -18.62 -2.82 3.55
N SER A 85 -17.31 -2.60 3.37
CA SER A 85 -16.75 -1.85 2.24
C SER A 85 -15.69 -2.66 1.51
N PRO A 86 -16.09 -3.58 0.62
CA PRO A 86 -15.17 -4.22 -0.31
C PRO A 86 -14.70 -3.22 -1.37
N GLY A 87 -13.49 -3.44 -1.91
CA GLY A 87 -12.97 -2.52 -2.92
C GLY A 87 -11.82 -3.09 -3.72
N ILE A 88 -11.30 -2.24 -4.58
CA ILE A 88 -10.09 -2.48 -5.36
C ILE A 88 -9.27 -1.20 -5.41
N GLY A 89 -7.96 -1.34 -5.51
CA GLY A 89 -7.09 -0.18 -5.64
C GLY A 89 -5.66 -0.51 -5.96
N ILE A 90 -4.85 0.53 -5.90
CA ILE A 90 -3.42 0.45 -6.15
C ILE A 90 -2.66 0.94 -4.92
N SER A 91 -1.49 0.36 -4.71
CA SER A 91 -0.58 0.76 -3.64
C SER A 91 0.82 0.89 -4.20
N ALA A 92 1.43 2.06 -4.01
CA ALA A 92 2.79 2.38 -4.41
C ALA A 92 3.62 2.69 -3.16
N ASN A 93 4.62 1.86 -2.89
CA ASN A 93 5.47 1.98 -1.72
C ASN A 93 6.90 2.27 -2.15
N LYS A 94 7.46 3.33 -1.63
CA LYS A 94 8.86 3.71 -1.84
C LYS A 94 9.61 3.48 -0.54
N PHE A 95 10.71 2.74 -0.60
CA PHE A 95 11.66 2.52 0.49
C PHE A 95 12.96 3.25 0.17
N SER A 96 13.49 3.97 1.12
CA SER A 96 14.80 4.61 1.04
C SER A 96 15.68 4.06 2.14
N PHE A 97 16.74 3.34 1.75
CA PHE A 97 17.64 2.70 2.70
C PHE A 97 18.62 3.72 3.29
N ASP A 98 18.96 3.53 4.55
CA ASP A 98 19.99 4.34 5.21
C ASP A 98 21.41 3.96 4.75
N GLY A 99 22.42 4.81 5.06
CA GLY A 99 23.82 4.54 4.71
C GLY A 99 24.11 4.51 3.21
N ASN A 100 23.30 5.19 2.38
CA ASN A 100 23.43 5.16 0.90
C ASN A 100 23.47 3.75 0.31
N LYS A 101 22.79 2.80 0.95
CA LYS A 101 22.61 1.41 0.50
C LYS A 101 21.43 1.30 -0.45
N ASN A 102 21.45 0.31 -1.34
CA ASN A 102 20.29 -0.04 -2.17
C ASN A 102 20.26 -1.56 -2.41
N LEU A 103 19.12 -2.05 -2.91
CA LEU A 103 19.00 -3.44 -3.33
C LEU A 103 19.63 -3.65 -4.71
N PHE A 104 20.39 -4.70 -4.80
CA PHE A 104 21.00 -5.21 -6.02
C PHE A 104 20.65 -6.67 -6.19
N ARG A 105 20.65 -7.16 -7.43
CA ARG A 105 20.52 -8.59 -7.70
C ARG A 105 21.64 -9.35 -7.00
N SER A 106 21.30 -10.46 -6.34
CA SER A 106 22.30 -11.32 -5.73
C SER A 106 22.93 -12.22 -6.79
N SER A 107 24.25 -12.19 -6.88
CA SER A 107 25.01 -13.11 -7.76
C SER A 107 25.05 -14.53 -7.20
N THR A 108 24.95 -14.70 -5.89
CA THR A 108 25.06 -16.00 -5.20
C THR A 108 23.73 -16.73 -5.09
N LEU A 109 22.63 -15.99 -4.85
CA LEU A 109 21.30 -16.57 -4.68
C LEU A 109 20.52 -16.70 -6.01
N GLY A 110 21.12 -16.26 -7.12
CA GLY A 110 20.57 -16.38 -8.47
C GLY A 110 19.49 -15.37 -8.82
N ALA A 111 18.76 -15.66 -9.90
CA ALA A 111 17.66 -14.82 -10.37
C ALA A 111 16.54 -14.69 -9.33
N ASN A 112 15.83 -13.55 -9.34
CA ASN A 112 14.76 -13.25 -8.40
C ASN A 112 15.21 -13.31 -6.93
N SER A 113 16.37 -12.74 -6.64
CA SER A 113 16.87 -12.54 -5.29
C SER A 113 17.60 -11.20 -5.19
N SER A 114 17.74 -10.68 -3.97
CA SER A 114 18.38 -9.40 -3.74
C SER A 114 19.36 -9.43 -2.59
N THR A 115 20.34 -8.54 -2.67
CA THR A 115 21.29 -8.24 -1.60
C THR A 115 21.34 -6.73 -1.40
N LEU A 116 21.58 -6.30 -0.17
CA LEU A 116 21.77 -4.89 0.16
C LEU A 116 23.27 -4.56 0.06
N LYS A 117 23.65 -3.57 -0.75
CA LYS A 117 25.01 -3.09 -0.88
C LYS A 117 25.06 -1.57 -0.83
N GLU A 118 26.20 -1.02 -0.46
CA GLU A 118 26.46 0.39 -0.62
C GLU A 118 26.55 0.76 -2.10
N VAL A 119 25.94 1.85 -2.50
CA VAL A 119 25.96 2.31 -3.89
C VAL A 119 27.40 2.61 -4.33
N LYS A 120 28.22 3.17 -3.42
CA LYS A 120 29.64 3.46 -3.68
C LYS A 120 30.48 2.20 -3.96
N SER A 121 30.17 1.08 -3.33
CA SER A 121 30.90 -0.18 -3.58
C SER A 121 30.64 -0.78 -4.96
N VAL A 122 29.52 -0.39 -5.60
CA VAL A 122 29.12 -0.90 -6.93
C VAL A 122 29.54 0.06 -8.06
N TYR A 123 29.41 1.37 -7.84
CA TYR A 123 29.61 2.37 -8.91
C TYR A 123 30.88 3.23 -8.73
N GLY A 124 31.63 3.01 -7.66
CA GLY A 124 32.90 3.70 -7.39
C GLY A 124 32.85 4.60 -6.15
N THR A 125 33.99 4.73 -5.48
CA THR A 125 34.11 5.44 -4.18
C THR A 125 34.03 6.94 -4.31
N SER A 126 34.37 7.50 -5.47
CA SER A 126 34.44 8.95 -5.72
C SER A 126 33.10 9.59 -6.06
N ILE A 127 32.00 8.83 -6.07
CA ILE A 127 30.66 9.34 -6.38
C ILE A 127 29.98 9.96 -5.16
N THR A 128 29.08 10.93 -5.41
CA THR A 128 28.15 11.45 -4.42
C THR A 128 26.75 10.93 -4.69
N VAL A 129 26.20 10.15 -3.75
CA VAL A 129 24.86 9.55 -3.91
C VAL A 129 23.78 10.56 -3.55
N ASN A 130 22.93 10.91 -4.53
CA ASN A 130 21.83 11.86 -4.35
C ASN A 130 20.52 11.14 -4.00
N THR A 131 20.23 9.99 -4.66
CA THR A 131 19.00 9.23 -4.44
C THR A 131 19.32 7.74 -4.44
N ASN A 132 18.78 7.04 -3.44
CA ASN A 132 18.76 5.60 -3.36
C ASN A 132 17.36 5.17 -2.91
N SER A 133 16.60 4.55 -3.75
CA SER A 133 15.25 4.12 -3.40
C SER A 133 14.86 2.83 -4.12
N PHE A 134 13.96 2.13 -3.47
CA PHE A 134 13.31 0.94 -3.98
C PHE A 134 11.81 1.14 -3.96
N ALA A 135 11.15 0.95 -5.09
CA ALA A 135 9.71 1.11 -5.21
C ALA A 135 9.07 -0.24 -5.51
N VAL A 136 7.93 -0.48 -4.87
CA VAL A 136 7.14 -1.70 -5.02
C VAL A 136 5.68 -1.34 -5.16
N ASN A 137 5.03 -1.88 -6.18
CA ASN A 137 3.67 -1.53 -6.55
C ASN A 137 2.77 -2.76 -6.55
N TYR A 138 1.58 -2.61 -5.95
CA TYR A 138 0.58 -3.67 -5.82
C TYR A 138 -0.78 -3.20 -6.32
N VAL A 139 -1.53 -4.12 -6.95
CA VAL A 139 -2.98 -4.03 -7.01
C VAL A 139 -3.52 -4.68 -5.74
N GLU A 140 -4.44 -4.03 -5.04
CA GLU A 140 -4.97 -4.51 -3.77
C GLU A 140 -6.49 -4.60 -3.76
N VAL A 141 -6.98 -5.58 -3.02
CA VAL A 141 -8.40 -5.77 -2.72
C VAL A 141 -8.57 -5.60 -1.22
N PRO A 142 -8.99 -4.40 -0.75
CA PRO A 142 -9.38 -4.18 0.64
C PRO A 142 -10.81 -4.68 0.87
N VAL A 143 -11.07 -5.15 2.09
CA VAL A 143 -12.41 -5.38 2.63
C VAL A 143 -12.44 -4.81 4.04
N ASP A 144 -13.16 -3.72 4.25
CA ASP A 144 -13.23 -3.01 5.51
C ASP A 144 -14.62 -3.17 6.14
N LEU A 145 -14.67 -3.49 7.42
CA LEU A 145 -15.86 -3.38 8.26
C LEU A 145 -15.77 -2.05 9.00
N GLN A 146 -16.70 -1.15 8.72
CA GLN A 146 -16.77 0.18 9.30
C GLN A 146 -17.90 0.25 10.32
N TYR A 147 -17.69 0.99 11.41
CA TYR A 147 -18.72 1.35 12.35
C TYR A 147 -18.88 2.87 12.43
N HIS A 148 -20.08 3.36 12.15
CA HIS A 148 -20.47 4.76 12.17
C HIS A 148 -21.14 5.10 13.50
N PHE A 149 -20.59 6.05 14.23
CA PHE A 149 -21.13 6.47 15.54
C PHE A 149 -22.42 7.28 15.42
N ASN A 150 -22.57 8.08 14.37
CA ASN A 150 -23.84 8.73 14.04
C ASN A 150 -24.58 7.87 13.02
N LYS A 151 -25.63 7.18 13.49
CA LYS A 151 -26.43 6.26 12.68
C LYS A 151 -27.48 6.95 11.82
N GLN A 152 -27.84 8.19 12.15
CA GLN A 152 -28.83 8.98 11.41
C GLN A 152 -28.21 9.70 10.20
N ASP A 153 -26.92 10.05 10.28
CA ASP A 153 -26.22 10.76 9.21
C ASP A 153 -24.78 10.24 9.10
N TYR A 154 -24.57 9.24 8.26
CA TYR A 154 -23.25 8.66 8.01
C TYR A 154 -22.26 9.65 7.39
N SER A 155 -22.78 10.71 6.73
CA SER A 155 -21.95 11.75 6.11
C SER A 155 -21.25 12.66 7.10
N LYS A 156 -21.72 12.71 8.35
CA LYS A 156 -21.15 13.50 9.45
C LYS A 156 -20.60 12.62 10.57
N SER A 157 -20.66 11.32 10.39
CA SER A 157 -20.29 10.37 11.43
C SER A 157 -18.79 10.20 11.56
N PHE A 158 -18.26 10.32 12.77
CA PHE A 158 -16.98 9.69 13.07
C PHE A 158 -17.12 8.20 12.85
N ARG A 159 -16.12 7.58 12.23
CA ARG A 159 -16.13 6.15 11.97
C ARG A 159 -14.79 5.50 12.30
N VAL A 160 -14.86 4.25 12.71
CA VAL A 160 -13.72 3.35 12.89
C VAL A 160 -13.89 2.18 11.96
N SER A 161 -12.82 1.71 11.37
CA SER A 161 -12.81 0.61 10.41
C SER A 161 -11.74 -0.38 10.76
N LEU A 162 -12.11 -1.65 10.75
CA LEU A 162 -11.19 -2.80 10.79
C LEU A 162 -11.36 -3.57 9.49
N GLY A 163 -10.27 -3.85 8.81
CA GLY A 163 -10.32 -4.55 7.53
C GLY A 163 -9.16 -5.46 7.26
N ALA A 164 -9.25 -6.16 6.14
CA ALA A 164 -8.17 -6.95 5.57
C ALA A 164 -7.87 -6.47 4.17
N LYS A 165 -6.61 -6.60 3.75
CA LYS A 165 -6.16 -6.30 2.38
C LYS A 165 -5.40 -7.49 1.82
N VAL A 166 -5.63 -7.78 0.55
CA VAL A 166 -4.82 -8.73 -0.23
C VAL A 166 -4.27 -8.00 -1.43
N GLY A 167 -2.96 -8.07 -1.65
CA GLY A 167 -2.27 -7.35 -2.71
C GLY A 167 -1.47 -8.27 -3.61
N PHE A 168 -1.49 -7.97 -4.91
CA PHE A 168 -0.74 -8.67 -5.96
C PHE A 168 0.33 -7.74 -6.53
N LEU A 169 1.59 -8.16 -6.46
CA LEU A 169 2.74 -7.43 -7.00
C LEU A 169 2.63 -7.32 -8.52
N TYR A 170 2.62 -6.10 -9.06
CA TYR A 170 2.69 -5.88 -10.50
C TYR A 170 3.97 -5.18 -10.96
N GLY A 171 4.75 -4.60 -10.05
CA GLY A 171 6.01 -3.97 -10.42
C GLY A 171 6.90 -3.63 -9.24
N ALA A 172 8.21 -3.78 -9.45
CA ALA A 172 9.23 -3.35 -8.52
C ALA A 172 10.42 -2.78 -9.27
N HIS A 173 11.05 -1.74 -8.73
CA HIS A 173 12.27 -1.17 -9.31
C HIS A 173 13.11 -0.44 -8.27
N THR A 174 14.41 -0.45 -8.47
CA THR A 174 15.34 0.45 -7.79
C THR A 174 15.56 1.72 -8.60
N LYS A 175 15.82 2.82 -7.91
CA LYS A 175 16.26 4.08 -8.50
C LYS A 175 17.47 4.59 -7.73
N ILE A 176 18.57 4.78 -8.43
CA ILE A 176 19.82 5.32 -7.91
C ILE A 176 20.16 6.56 -8.75
N SER A 177 20.53 7.65 -8.08
CA SER A 177 21.09 8.83 -8.73
C SER A 177 22.33 9.24 -7.98
N TYR A 178 23.41 9.53 -8.70
CA TYR A 178 24.67 9.97 -8.13
C TYR A 178 25.38 10.94 -9.07
N ASP A 179 26.25 11.77 -8.52
CA ASP A 179 27.17 12.60 -9.26
C ASP A 179 28.54 11.95 -9.29
N SER A 180 29.10 11.84 -10.49
CA SER A 180 30.44 11.30 -10.75
C SER A 180 31.35 12.42 -11.25
N PRO A 181 32.59 12.53 -10.75
CA PRO A 181 33.54 13.52 -11.26
C PRO A 181 33.84 13.41 -12.77
N SER A 182 33.71 12.22 -13.33
CA SER A 182 34.02 11.92 -14.73
C SER A 182 32.81 12.04 -15.68
N THR A 183 31.60 11.73 -15.21
CA THR A 183 30.40 11.61 -16.07
C THR A 183 29.25 12.54 -15.65
N GLY A 184 29.42 13.32 -14.58
CA GLY A 184 28.37 14.18 -14.05
C GLY A 184 27.23 13.42 -13.40
N ASN A 185 26.00 13.93 -13.53
CA ASN A 185 24.82 13.32 -12.90
C ASN A 185 24.34 12.08 -13.67
N VAL A 186 24.37 10.94 -13.00
CA VAL A 186 23.95 9.64 -13.53
C VAL A 186 22.67 9.20 -12.81
N LYS A 187 21.68 8.70 -13.57
CA LYS A 187 20.43 8.14 -13.06
C LYS A 187 20.24 6.72 -13.58
N ILE A 188 20.09 5.77 -12.68
CA ILE A 188 19.92 4.34 -13.00
C ILE A 188 18.59 3.90 -12.41
N LYS A 189 17.77 3.25 -13.24
CA LYS A 189 16.53 2.59 -12.84
C LYS A 189 16.58 1.15 -13.30
N GLN A 190 16.45 0.20 -12.39
CA GLN A 190 16.43 -1.23 -12.67
C GLN A 190 15.13 -1.83 -12.20
N ALA A 191 14.38 -2.46 -13.12
CA ALA A 191 13.11 -3.10 -12.84
C ALA A 191 13.33 -4.63 -12.82
N GLU A 192 13.24 -5.23 -11.64
CA GLU A 192 13.40 -6.66 -11.40
C GLU A 192 12.47 -7.12 -10.27
N ASN A 193 12.39 -8.42 -10.04
CA ASN A 193 11.56 -8.96 -8.95
C ASN A 193 12.19 -8.80 -7.56
N TYR A 194 13.52 -8.74 -7.44
CA TYR A 194 14.28 -8.60 -6.18
C TYR A 194 13.96 -9.67 -5.10
N GLY A 195 13.39 -10.81 -5.48
CA GLY A 195 13.01 -11.87 -4.55
C GLY A 195 11.73 -11.59 -3.76
N LEU A 196 10.94 -10.61 -4.18
CA LEU A 196 9.71 -10.23 -3.50
C LEU A 196 8.64 -11.32 -3.55
N GLU A 197 7.82 -11.37 -2.50
CA GLU A 197 6.57 -12.10 -2.53
C GLU A 197 5.59 -11.45 -3.51
N LYS A 198 4.95 -12.29 -4.33
CA LYS A 198 3.94 -11.83 -5.30
C LYS A 198 2.62 -11.48 -4.63
N LEU A 199 2.30 -12.19 -3.57
CA LEU A 199 1.10 -12.00 -2.77
C LEU A 199 1.49 -11.37 -1.44
N ARG A 200 0.78 -10.30 -1.04
CA ARG A 200 0.82 -9.80 0.33
C ARG A 200 -0.58 -9.73 0.90
N TYR A 201 -0.70 -9.90 2.20
CA TYR A 201 -1.97 -9.77 2.90
C TYR A 201 -1.73 -9.13 4.27
N GLY A 202 -2.72 -8.41 4.76
CA GLY A 202 -2.55 -7.66 6.01
C GLY A 202 -3.87 -7.19 6.61
N ILE A 203 -3.76 -6.67 7.82
CA ILE A 203 -4.85 -6.06 8.58
C ILE A 203 -4.75 -4.55 8.44
N ASN A 204 -5.89 -3.91 8.28
CA ASN A 204 -6.02 -2.48 8.07
C ASN A 204 -6.92 -1.87 9.15
N LEU A 205 -6.49 -0.77 9.75
CA LEU A 205 -7.24 0.03 10.70
C LEU A 205 -7.37 1.45 10.18
N LYS A 206 -8.56 2.03 10.26
CA LYS A 206 -8.81 3.44 9.92
C LYS A 206 -9.70 4.06 10.99
N ALA A 207 -9.49 5.33 11.30
CA ALA A 207 -10.36 6.10 12.18
C ALA A 207 -10.40 7.56 11.73
N GLY A 208 -11.58 8.16 11.76
CA GLY A 208 -11.74 9.57 11.39
C GLY A 208 -13.16 9.97 11.06
N SER A 209 -13.29 11.17 10.53
CA SER A 209 -14.54 11.72 10.03
C SER A 209 -14.58 11.64 8.50
N PRO A 210 -15.76 11.75 7.88
CA PRO A 210 -15.87 11.79 6.43
C PRO A 210 -14.94 12.84 5.82
N GLY A 211 -14.16 12.42 4.84
CA GLY A 211 -13.16 13.23 4.17
C GLY A 211 -11.77 13.18 4.78
N PHE A 212 -11.59 12.78 6.04
CA PHE A 212 -10.26 12.74 6.67
C PHE A 212 -10.12 11.61 7.68
N TYR A 213 -9.12 10.75 7.49
CA TYR A 213 -8.84 9.57 8.33
C TYR A 213 -7.36 9.48 8.67
N VAL A 214 -7.08 8.92 9.85
CA VAL A 214 -5.79 8.28 10.13
C VAL A 214 -5.92 6.80 9.80
N TRP A 215 -4.86 6.22 9.27
CA TRP A 215 -4.86 4.80 8.90
C TRP A 215 -3.53 4.14 9.23
N THR A 216 -3.61 2.82 9.42
CA THR A 216 -2.44 1.94 9.50
C THR A 216 -2.77 0.59 8.88
N THR A 217 -1.78 -0.01 8.23
CA THR A 217 -1.84 -1.38 7.69
C THR A 217 -0.62 -2.15 8.13
N TYR A 218 -0.83 -3.30 8.73
CA TYR A 218 0.22 -4.26 9.07
C TYR A 218 0.10 -5.47 8.14
N TYR A 219 1.15 -5.73 7.35
CA TYR A 219 1.21 -6.91 6.48
C TYR A 219 1.72 -8.10 7.27
N LEU A 220 1.02 -9.24 7.16
CA LEU A 220 1.24 -10.43 7.98
C LEU A 220 2.30 -11.37 7.41
N ASN A 221 2.59 -11.26 6.11
CA ASN A 221 3.63 -12.05 5.47
C ASN A 221 4.89 -11.23 5.20
N GLY A 222 6.03 -11.91 5.10
CA GLY A 222 7.29 -11.30 4.74
C GLY A 222 7.25 -10.58 3.39
N MET A 223 8.02 -9.52 3.26
CA MET A 223 8.13 -8.77 2.01
C MET A 223 8.86 -9.56 0.92
N TRP A 224 9.79 -10.42 1.31
CA TRP A 224 10.58 -11.27 0.44
C TRP A 224 10.22 -12.74 0.62
N LYS A 225 10.39 -13.53 -0.44
CA LYS A 225 10.36 -14.98 -0.37
C LYS A 225 11.48 -15.50 0.54
N ALA A 226 11.25 -16.63 1.17
CA ALA A 226 12.23 -17.27 2.04
C ALA A 226 13.61 -17.37 1.35
N ASN A 227 14.65 -16.86 2.01
CA ASN A 227 16.03 -16.84 1.55
C ASN A 227 16.28 -16.12 0.20
N ARG A 228 15.37 -15.21 -0.23
CA ARG A 228 15.53 -14.44 -1.48
C ARG A 228 15.76 -12.94 -1.25
N GLY A 229 15.45 -12.45 -0.07
CA GLY A 229 15.71 -11.08 0.36
C GLY A 229 17.12 -10.86 0.90
N PRO A 230 17.49 -9.60 1.16
CA PRO A 230 18.77 -9.28 1.79
C PRO A 230 18.82 -9.87 3.19
N PHE A 231 19.97 -10.47 3.56
CA PHE A 231 20.20 -11.12 4.86
C PHE A 231 19.22 -12.26 5.20
N ALA A 232 18.60 -12.89 4.19
CA ALA A 232 17.54 -13.89 4.37
C ALA A 232 16.41 -13.41 5.30
N THR A 233 16.07 -12.11 5.23
CA THR A 233 15.14 -11.46 6.15
C THR A 233 13.70 -11.91 5.95
N GLU A 234 12.98 -12.04 7.06
CA GLU A 234 11.52 -12.21 7.13
C GLU A 234 10.79 -10.88 7.46
N ALA A 235 11.42 -9.76 7.17
CA ALA A 235 10.87 -8.45 7.47
C ALA A 235 9.47 -8.28 6.86
N THR A 236 8.54 -7.82 7.69
CA THR A 236 7.18 -7.49 7.30
C THR A 236 7.01 -5.98 7.17
N GLN A 237 6.02 -5.54 6.41
CA GLN A 237 5.79 -4.12 6.15
C GLN A 237 4.68 -3.57 7.04
N VAL A 238 4.90 -2.36 7.55
CA VAL A 238 3.89 -1.52 8.22
C VAL A 238 3.77 -0.21 7.48
N ASN A 239 2.56 0.18 7.16
CA ASN A 239 2.23 1.47 6.58
C ASN A 239 1.31 2.24 7.52
N PHE A 240 1.47 3.55 7.62
CA PHE A 240 0.58 4.41 8.40
C PHE A 240 0.61 5.84 7.86
N GLY A 241 -0.46 6.58 8.08
CA GLY A 241 -0.54 7.94 7.58
C GLY A 241 -1.95 8.55 7.66
N LEU A 242 -2.21 9.44 6.72
CA LEU A 242 -3.45 10.17 6.56
C LEU A 242 -4.15 9.75 5.28
N ALA A 243 -5.46 9.74 5.29
CA ALA A 243 -6.29 9.44 4.14
C ALA A 243 -7.35 10.52 3.94
N ILE A 244 -7.67 10.77 2.67
CA ILE A 244 -8.74 11.67 2.24
C ILE A 244 -9.77 10.83 1.48
N GLY A 245 -11.04 10.91 1.92
CA GLY A 245 -12.18 10.39 1.17
C GLY A 245 -12.71 11.46 0.23
N LEU A 246 -12.81 11.17 -1.05
CA LEU A 246 -13.23 12.16 -2.07
C LEU A 246 -14.73 12.10 -2.37
N PHE A 247 -15.39 10.96 -2.24
CA PHE A 247 -16.84 10.78 -2.37
C PHE A 247 -17.28 9.43 -1.83
#